data_b41d8ebc67d4092087ba2405ded4fde0
#
_entry.id   b41d8ebc67d4092087ba2405ded4fde0
#
_cell.length_a   1.000
_cell.length_b   1.000
_cell.length_c   1.000
_cell.angle_alpha   90.00
_cell.angle_beta   90.00
_cell.angle_gamma   90.00
#
_symmetry.space_group_name_H-M   'P 1'
#
loop_
_entity.id
_entity.type
_entity.pdbx_description
1 polymer ?
#
loop_
_entity_poly.entity_id
_entity_poly.type
_entity_poly.pdbx_seq_one_letter_code
_entity_poly.pdbx_strand_id
1 'polypeptide(L)'
;MNKKLDLHICEFNLALFLRAIILLSPVMLLFYQENGLSVKELFFFQGIFYLTSILAEFPVGYISDIISRKKVLLISLAIYIGINLMWLVGHGYFIILLGEILFGLSKVMMDNAMSGYLYDYLSSKNKKDDMVKFYGYLNFFLALGTAVAALIGTFLYTKFGSKTVLIAEIFIILTSYILMSFVPNFKPHTEKFQQFKKQIVEFARTTISISKNKNLKYHILYSGLLTALSILFALSFQPLMQNALVPVAMFGLVAFCNHGTRALAGIFAGKWLRNFDIQKLVVPLFALYILGFGIIFKTFTCKSTVATISLLVLICIIIGIQLMFTILHVSRLHKFVTINERGNLLAVNNFISRTFAAITLITSRLFLDKMGLIQFFEVTLAVFVIFGLYIVFKITKTGEKA
;
A
#
# COMPACT_ATOMS: atom_id res chain seq x y z
N MET A 1 -30.96 17.92 4.64
CA MET A 1 -29.53 17.54 4.84
C MET A 1 -28.91 18.55 5.78
N ASN A 2 -28.37 18.13 6.92
CA ASN A 2 -27.92 19.06 7.97
C ASN A 2 -26.56 19.66 7.55
N LYS A 3 -26.48 20.98 7.27
CA LYS A 3 -25.25 21.66 6.78
C LYS A 3 -24.00 21.35 7.64
N LYS A 4 -24.16 21.17 8.97
CA LYS A 4 -23.05 20.81 9.89
C LYS A 4 -22.52 19.37 9.67
N LEU A 5 -23.36 18.44 9.19
CA LEU A 5 -22.95 17.07 8.87
C LEU A 5 -21.98 17.06 7.70
N ASP A 6 -22.26 17.90 6.69
CA ASP A 6 -21.46 17.93 5.47
C ASP A 6 -20.10 18.61 5.70
N LEU A 7 -19.99 19.58 6.62
CA LEU A 7 -18.76 20.30 6.90
C LEU A 7 -17.69 19.38 7.53
N HIS A 8 -18.02 18.66 8.60
CA HIS A 8 -17.05 17.79 9.29
C HIS A 8 -16.58 16.61 8.45
N ILE A 9 -17.43 16.04 7.59
CA ILE A 9 -17.03 15.00 6.67
C ILE A 9 -16.13 15.56 5.55
N CYS A 10 -16.38 16.80 5.11
CA CYS A 10 -15.49 17.51 4.18
C CYS A 10 -14.14 17.80 4.80
N GLU A 11 -14.09 18.30 6.04
CA GLU A 11 -12.86 18.53 6.79
C GLU A 11 -12.05 17.23 6.95
N PHE A 12 -12.70 16.13 7.32
CA PHE A 12 -12.09 14.82 7.45
C PHE A 12 -11.51 14.32 6.12
N ASN A 13 -12.29 14.37 5.04
CA ASN A 13 -11.81 13.93 3.73
C ASN A 13 -10.70 14.84 3.19
N LEU A 14 -10.76 16.15 3.42
CA LEU A 14 -9.70 17.09 3.04
C LEU A 14 -8.43 16.84 3.83
N ALA A 15 -8.52 16.59 5.13
CA ALA A 15 -7.37 16.23 5.95
C ALA A 15 -6.71 14.95 5.44
N LEU A 16 -7.48 13.93 5.08
CA LEU A 16 -6.95 12.68 4.52
C LEU A 16 -6.38 12.84 3.11
N PHE A 17 -7.00 13.68 2.28
CA PHE A 17 -6.44 14.05 0.98
C PHE A 17 -5.05 14.70 1.14
N LEU A 18 -4.92 15.69 2.03
CA LEU A 18 -3.63 16.34 2.31
C LEU A 18 -2.61 15.34 2.89
N ARG A 19 -3.03 14.45 3.80
CA ARG A 19 -2.17 13.39 4.33
C ARG A 19 -1.67 12.44 3.25
N ALA A 20 -2.44 12.21 2.20
CA ALA A 20 -2.06 11.35 1.08
C ALA A 20 -1.07 12.02 0.10
N ILE A 21 -0.85 13.32 0.22
CA ILE A 21 0.14 14.07 -0.56
C ILE A 21 1.54 13.80 0.02
N ILE A 22 2.15 12.68 -0.40
CA ILE A 22 3.52 12.30 -0.05
C ILE A 22 4.43 12.75 -1.19
N LEU A 23 4.91 13.98 -1.11
CA LEU A 23 5.66 14.64 -2.19
C LEU A 23 7.01 13.97 -2.47
N LEU A 24 7.61 13.37 -1.46
CA LEU A 24 8.90 12.69 -1.57
C LEU A 24 8.79 11.34 -2.33
N SER A 25 7.62 10.71 -2.33
CA SER A 25 7.42 9.36 -2.90
C SER A 25 7.93 9.17 -4.33
N PRO A 26 7.64 10.06 -5.31
CA PRO A 26 8.10 9.87 -6.69
C PRO A 26 9.61 10.06 -6.89
N VAL A 27 10.30 10.61 -5.90
CA VAL A 27 11.74 10.93 -5.95
C VAL A 27 12.51 10.33 -4.76
N MET A 28 11.93 9.34 -4.10
CA MET A 28 12.47 8.73 -2.88
C MET A 28 13.89 8.18 -3.07
N LEU A 29 14.16 7.51 -4.20
CA LEU A 29 15.49 6.99 -4.51
C LEU A 29 16.53 8.11 -4.64
N LEU A 30 16.16 9.21 -5.26
CA LEU A 30 17.05 10.37 -5.42
C LEU A 30 17.39 11.00 -4.07
N PHE A 31 16.38 11.15 -3.21
CA PHE A 31 16.59 11.60 -1.84
C PHE A 31 17.51 10.65 -1.05
N TYR A 32 17.36 9.33 -1.23
CA TYR A 32 18.25 8.37 -0.59
C TYR A 32 19.69 8.51 -1.10
N GLN A 33 19.88 8.71 -2.41
CA GLN A 33 21.19 8.91 -3.02
C GLN A 33 21.88 10.20 -2.53
N GLU A 34 21.13 11.29 -2.32
CA GLU A 34 21.63 12.51 -1.67
C GLU A 34 22.15 12.25 -0.24
N ASN A 35 21.64 11.20 0.40
CA ASN A 35 22.07 10.75 1.74
C ASN A 35 23.12 9.64 1.73
N GLY A 36 23.76 9.38 0.58
CA GLY A 36 24.80 8.36 0.42
C GLY A 36 24.28 6.91 0.38
N LEU A 37 22.98 6.73 0.14
CA LEU A 37 22.31 5.43 0.04
C LEU A 37 22.12 5.03 -1.42
N SER A 38 21.85 3.78 -1.67
CA SER A 38 21.69 3.24 -3.03
C SER A 38 20.35 2.51 -3.21
N VAL A 39 20.13 1.93 -4.37
CA VAL A 39 18.93 1.14 -4.69
C VAL A 39 18.71 0.00 -3.68
N LYS A 40 19.77 -0.63 -3.18
CA LYS A 40 19.66 -1.73 -2.21
C LYS A 40 19.07 -1.26 -0.87
N GLU A 41 19.44 -0.06 -0.41
CA GLU A 41 18.86 0.54 0.77
C GLU A 41 17.39 0.93 0.53
N LEU A 42 17.03 1.41 -0.65
CA LEU A 42 15.63 1.68 -0.98
C LEU A 42 14.76 0.43 -0.78
N PHE A 43 15.13 -0.69 -1.37
CA PHE A 43 14.37 -1.94 -1.23
C PHE A 43 14.38 -2.44 0.22
N PHE A 44 15.55 -2.45 0.87
CA PHE A 44 15.68 -2.92 2.24
C PHE A 44 14.85 -2.09 3.22
N PHE A 45 14.91 -0.77 3.14
CA PHE A 45 14.17 0.11 4.04
C PHE A 45 12.65 0.01 3.81
N GLN A 46 12.22 -0.10 2.57
CA GLN A 46 10.81 -0.40 2.28
C GLN A 46 10.39 -1.79 2.83
N GLY A 47 11.28 -2.77 2.82
CA GLY A 47 11.06 -4.05 3.49
C GLY A 47 10.88 -3.89 5.00
N ILE A 48 11.72 -3.08 5.65
CA ILE A 48 11.61 -2.74 7.08
C ILE A 48 10.30 -1.97 7.37
N PHE A 49 9.90 -1.03 6.51
CA PHE A 49 8.59 -0.38 6.59
C PHE A 49 7.43 -1.39 6.63
N TYR A 50 7.40 -2.38 5.72
CA TYR A 50 6.38 -3.43 5.73
C TYR A 50 6.48 -4.32 6.96
N LEU A 51 7.68 -4.69 7.40
CA LEU A 51 7.90 -5.47 8.62
C LEU A 51 7.38 -4.73 9.86
N THR A 52 7.71 -3.46 10.00
CA THR A 52 7.19 -2.60 11.08
C THR A 52 5.67 -2.51 11.03
N SER A 53 5.10 -2.37 9.83
CA SER A 53 3.65 -2.34 9.66
C SER A 53 2.98 -3.64 10.14
N ILE A 54 3.59 -4.80 9.89
CA ILE A 54 3.10 -6.09 10.37
C ILE A 54 3.15 -6.16 11.90
N LEU A 55 4.29 -5.81 12.48
CA LEU A 55 4.51 -5.88 13.93
C LEU A 55 3.62 -4.89 14.70
N ALA A 56 3.36 -3.73 14.10
CA ALA A 56 2.53 -2.69 14.71
C ALA A 56 1.02 -2.94 14.58
N GLU A 57 0.56 -3.82 13.69
CA GLU A 57 -0.87 -4.00 13.39
C GLU A 57 -1.70 -4.27 14.64
N PHE A 58 -1.30 -5.26 15.45
CA PHE A 58 -2.03 -5.62 16.67
C PHE A 58 -1.90 -4.59 17.80
N PRO A 59 -0.69 -4.10 18.16
CA PRO A 59 -0.56 -3.07 19.18
C PRO A 59 -1.33 -1.81 18.84
N VAL A 60 -1.30 -1.36 17.60
CA VAL A 60 -2.01 -0.17 17.15
C VAL A 60 -3.52 -0.38 17.14
N GLY A 61 -4.00 -1.56 16.71
CA GLY A 61 -5.42 -1.91 16.81
C GLY A 61 -5.93 -1.76 18.23
N TYR A 62 -5.22 -2.34 19.21
CA TYR A 62 -5.54 -2.21 20.63
C TYR A 62 -5.51 -0.76 21.15
N ILE A 63 -4.47 -0.01 20.78
CA ILE A 63 -4.39 1.42 21.16
C ILE A 63 -5.58 2.20 20.60
N SER A 64 -6.00 1.92 19.37
CA SER A 64 -7.14 2.57 18.71
C SER A 64 -8.49 2.30 19.40
N ASP A 65 -8.59 1.22 20.17
CA ASP A 65 -9.79 0.89 20.93
C ASP A 65 -9.80 1.55 22.34
N ILE A 66 -8.60 1.80 22.90
CA ILE A 66 -8.46 2.44 24.23
C ILE A 66 -8.52 3.96 24.17
N ILE A 67 -7.83 4.54 23.19
CA ILE A 67 -7.86 5.97 22.97
C ILE A 67 -8.80 6.29 21.79
N SER A 68 -9.34 7.51 21.77
CA SER A 68 -10.24 7.88 20.66
C SER A 68 -9.52 7.79 19.31
N ARG A 69 -10.21 7.30 18.29
CA ARG A 69 -9.69 7.17 16.91
C ARG A 69 -9.17 8.48 16.37
N LYS A 70 -9.81 9.61 16.69
CA LYS A 70 -9.29 10.95 16.37
C LYS A 70 -7.90 11.19 16.95
N LYS A 71 -7.64 10.81 18.22
CA LYS A 71 -6.31 10.97 18.83
C LYS A 71 -5.27 10.11 18.12
N VAL A 72 -5.62 8.88 17.72
CA VAL A 72 -4.71 8.01 16.95
C VAL A 72 -4.36 8.65 15.61
N LEU A 73 -5.32 9.23 14.90
CA LEU A 73 -5.09 9.97 13.66
C LEU A 73 -4.14 11.15 13.87
N LEU A 74 -4.36 11.95 14.92
CA LEU A 74 -3.50 13.09 15.25
C LEU A 74 -2.07 12.65 15.62
N ILE A 75 -1.91 11.58 16.40
CA ILE A 75 -0.58 11.02 16.73
C ILE A 75 0.12 10.53 15.46
N SER A 76 -0.59 9.85 14.56
CA SER A 76 -0.04 9.44 13.27
C SER A 76 0.48 10.61 12.44
N LEU A 77 -0.29 11.71 12.35
CA LEU A 77 0.13 12.92 11.65
C LEU A 77 1.33 13.59 12.33
N ALA A 78 1.36 13.66 13.68
CA ALA A 78 2.47 14.22 14.43
C ALA A 78 3.77 13.40 14.23
N ILE A 79 3.69 12.07 14.24
CA ILE A 79 4.83 11.20 13.91
C ILE A 79 5.34 11.51 12.51
N TYR A 80 4.43 11.69 11.54
CA TYR A 80 4.84 11.96 10.16
C TYR A 80 5.49 13.34 10.00
N ILE A 81 5.01 14.36 10.70
CA ILE A 81 5.70 15.67 10.77
C ILE A 81 7.11 15.49 11.35
N GLY A 82 7.23 14.72 12.45
CA GLY A 82 8.51 14.43 13.09
C GLY A 82 9.50 13.72 12.15
N ILE A 83 9.03 12.77 11.31
CA ILE A 83 9.85 12.10 10.31
C ILE A 83 10.43 13.11 9.31
N ASN A 84 9.59 13.97 8.74
CA ASN A 84 10.05 14.97 7.76
C ASN A 84 11.00 15.98 8.38
N LEU A 85 10.77 16.41 9.62
CA LEU A 85 11.71 17.27 10.35
C LEU A 85 13.04 16.57 10.60
N MET A 86 13.01 15.30 11.00
CA MET A 86 14.21 14.48 11.22
C MET A 86 15.01 14.31 9.92
N TRP A 87 14.35 14.05 8.80
CA TRP A 87 15.00 13.93 7.48
C TRP A 87 15.49 15.27 6.93
N LEU A 88 14.90 16.41 7.35
CA LEU A 88 15.33 17.73 6.94
C LEU A 88 16.66 18.15 7.59
N VAL A 89 16.87 17.80 8.88
CA VAL A 89 18.05 18.20 9.65
C VAL A 89 19.12 17.12 9.75
N GLY A 90 18.72 15.85 9.70
CA GLY A 90 19.63 14.72 9.86
C GLY A 90 19.88 13.99 8.55
N HIS A 91 21.07 13.37 8.44
CA HIS A 91 21.51 12.66 7.24
C HIS A 91 22.04 11.26 7.56
N GLY A 92 22.09 10.44 6.52
CA GLY A 92 22.74 9.13 6.58
C GLY A 92 21.83 7.97 6.94
N TYR A 93 22.42 6.79 6.94
CA TYR A 93 21.74 5.50 7.00
C TYR A 93 20.74 5.35 8.16
N PHE A 94 21.18 5.60 9.39
CA PHE A 94 20.35 5.34 10.57
C PHE A 94 19.17 6.29 10.70
N ILE A 95 19.33 7.54 10.28
CA ILE A 95 18.25 8.55 10.32
C ILE A 95 17.16 8.21 9.31
N ILE A 96 17.55 7.85 8.09
CA ILE A 96 16.59 7.43 7.06
C ILE A 96 15.89 6.14 7.48
N LEU A 97 16.62 5.15 7.99
CA LEU A 97 16.05 3.89 8.49
C LEU A 97 15.05 4.11 9.63
N LEU A 98 15.40 4.96 10.60
CA LEU A 98 14.50 5.29 11.72
C LEU A 98 13.22 5.96 11.20
N GLY A 99 13.34 6.84 10.22
CA GLY A 99 12.19 7.45 9.56
C GLY A 99 11.28 6.43 8.89
N GLU A 100 11.82 5.42 8.21
CA GLU A 100 11.02 4.35 7.58
C GLU A 100 10.31 3.47 8.63
N ILE A 101 10.96 3.17 9.75
CA ILE A 101 10.33 2.47 10.88
C ILE A 101 9.14 3.29 11.41
N LEU A 102 9.38 4.57 11.71
CA LEU A 102 8.32 5.46 12.20
C LEU A 102 7.21 5.67 11.16
N PHE A 103 7.56 5.67 9.87
CA PHE A 103 6.59 5.80 8.78
C PHE A 103 5.69 4.56 8.69
N GLY A 104 6.25 3.35 8.85
CA GLY A 104 5.48 2.11 8.95
C GLY A 104 4.48 2.14 10.11
N LEU A 105 4.91 2.61 11.29
CA LEU A 105 4.05 2.79 12.46
C LEU A 105 2.94 3.82 12.20
N SER A 106 3.31 5.02 11.72
CA SER A 106 2.35 6.08 11.37
C SER A 106 1.31 5.60 10.37
N LYS A 107 1.73 4.85 9.35
CA LYS A 107 0.83 4.30 8.33
C LYS A 107 -0.22 3.36 8.92
N VAL A 108 0.18 2.44 9.78
CA VAL A 108 -0.74 1.50 10.45
C VAL A 108 -1.71 2.23 11.39
N MET A 109 -1.23 3.22 12.14
CA MET A 109 -2.09 4.05 12.98
C MET A 109 -3.15 4.78 12.14
N MET A 110 -2.77 5.34 11.00
CA MET A 110 -3.68 6.02 10.09
C MET A 110 -4.72 5.04 9.51
N ASP A 111 -4.28 3.90 8.95
CA ASP A 111 -5.16 2.94 8.28
C ASP A 111 -6.22 2.35 9.23
N ASN A 112 -5.81 1.99 10.47
CA ASN A 112 -6.71 1.44 11.46
C ASN A 112 -7.72 2.47 11.99
N ALA A 113 -7.25 3.67 12.29
CA ALA A 113 -8.11 4.70 12.89
C ALA A 113 -9.07 5.34 11.87
N MET A 114 -8.66 5.47 10.61
CA MET A 114 -9.41 6.15 9.57
C MET A 114 -10.77 5.52 9.28
N SER A 115 -10.79 4.22 9.00
CA SER A 115 -12.03 3.48 8.70
C SER A 115 -12.95 3.41 9.91
N GLY A 116 -12.36 3.22 11.09
CA GLY A 116 -13.09 3.22 12.35
C GLY A 116 -13.69 4.57 12.69
N TYR A 117 -12.95 5.66 12.51
CA TYR A 117 -13.47 7.02 12.70
C TYR A 117 -14.67 7.31 11.80
N LEU A 118 -14.58 6.94 10.52
CA LEU A 118 -15.69 7.09 9.57
C LEU A 118 -16.94 6.33 10.05
N TYR A 119 -16.75 5.10 10.54
CA TYR A 119 -17.86 4.31 11.08
C TYR A 119 -18.51 4.97 12.31
N ASP A 120 -17.69 5.47 13.26
CA ASP A 120 -18.20 6.16 14.46
C ASP A 120 -18.97 7.44 14.09
N TYR A 121 -18.43 8.21 13.14
CA TYR A 121 -19.06 9.41 12.64
C TYR A 121 -20.43 9.13 12.02
N LEU A 122 -20.51 8.17 11.10
CA LEU A 122 -21.77 7.80 10.45
C LEU A 122 -22.77 7.18 11.44
N SER A 123 -22.28 6.42 12.42
CA SER A 123 -23.11 5.84 13.49
C SER A 123 -23.75 6.92 14.35
N SER A 124 -22.98 7.95 14.72
CA SER A 124 -23.49 9.09 15.50
C SER A 124 -24.58 9.90 14.80
N LYS A 125 -24.71 9.72 13.48
CA LYS A 125 -25.69 10.39 12.61
C LYS A 125 -26.79 9.46 12.10
N ASN A 126 -26.86 8.22 12.60
CA ASN A 126 -27.80 7.18 12.13
C ASN A 126 -27.71 6.91 10.62
N LYS A 127 -26.50 6.99 10.04
CA LYS A 127 -26.21 6.80 8.61
C LYS A 127 -25.23 5.64 8.35
N LYS A 128 -25.30 4.57 9.14
CA LYS A 128 -24.43 3.39 8.97
C LYS A 128 -24.56 2.75 7.59
N ASP A 129 -25.74 2.79 6.99
CA ASP A 129 -26.01 2.21 5.66
C ASP A 129 -25.26 2.95 4.54
N ASP A 130 -24.87 4.21 4.76
CA ASP A 130 -24.08 5.00 3.83
C ASP A 130 -22.56 4.67 3.89
N MET A 131 -22.11 3.76 4.76
CA MET A 131 -20.68 3.47 4.98
C MET A 131 -19.93 3.15 3.69
N VAL A 132 -20.49 2.33 2.81
CA VAL A 132 -19.88 1.95 1.53
C VAL A 132 -19.63 3.17 0.64
N LYS A 133 -20.61 4.08 0.58
CA LYS A 133 -20.54 5.32 -0.20
C LYS A 133 -19.44 6.25 0.31
N PHE A 134 -19.41 6.50 1.63
CA PHE A 134 -18.43 7.41 2.23
C PHE A 134 -17.02 6.80 2.25
N TYR A 135 -16.90 5.49 2.41
CA TYR A 135 -15.62 4.80 2.28
C TYR A 135 -15.09 4.87 0.82
N GLY A 136 -15.99 4.85 -0.17
CA GLY A 136 -15.65 5.12 -1.57
C GLY A 136 -15.07 6.52 -1.78
N TYR A 137 -15.71 7.56 -1.21
CA TYR A 137 -15.17 8.93 -1.27
C TYR A 137 -13.81 9.06 -0.59
N LEU A 138 -13.64 8.44 0.57
CA LEU A 138 -12.37 8.42 1.29
C LEU A 138 -11.25 7.86 0.42
N ASN A 139 -11.46 6.69 -0.18
CA ASN A 139 -10.46 6.08 -1.06
C ASN A 139 -10.19 6.92 -2.32
N PHE A 140 -11.20 7.59 -2.86
CA PHE A 140 -11.03 8.53 -3.96
C PHE A 140 -10.12 9.70 -3.58
N PHE A 141 -10.34 10.34 -2.43
CA PHE A 141 -9.50 11.44 -1.97
C PHE A 141 -8.08 11.01 -1.66
N LEU A 142 -7.88 9.81 -1.09
CA LEU A 142 -6.54 9.24 -0.90
C LEU A 142 -5.82 9.01 -2.23
N ALA A 143 -6.49 8.41 -3.21
CA ALA A 143 -5.91 8.17 -4.54
C ALA A 143 -5.60 9.49 -5.28
N LEU A 144 -6.49 10.47 -5.17
CA LEU A 144 -6.27 11.80 -5.76
C LEU A 144 -5.07 12.50 -5.13
N GLY A 145 -4.94 12.44 -3.79
CA GLY A 145 -3.80 13.01 -3.07
C GLY A 145 -2.47 12.42 -3.52
N THR A 146 -2.38 11.08 -3.64
CA THR A 146 -1.16 10.43 -4.13
C THR A 146 -0.84 10.75 -5.59
N ALA A 147 -1.85 10.89 -6.44
CA ALA A 147 -1.65 11.29 -7.84
C ALA A 147 -1.15 12.74 -7.96
N VAL A 148 -1.74 13.67 -7.21
CA VAL A 148 -1.30 15.08 -7.15
C VAL A 148 0.13 15.17 -6.59
N ALA A 149 0.44 14.39 -5.54
CA ALA A 149 1.78 14.34 -4.96
C ALA A 149 2.84 13.93 -5.97
N ALA A 150 2.52 12.99 -6.86
CA ALA A 150 3.47 12.49 -7.86
C ALA A 150 3.95 13.61 -8.80
N LEU A 151 3.06 14.48 -9.25
CA LEU A 151 3.39 15.57 -10.16
C LEU A 151 4.07 16.74 -9.42
N ILE A 152 3.47 17.18 -8.31
CA ILE A 152 3.99 18.32 -7.54
C ILE A 152 5.34 17.99 -6.90
N GLY A 153 5.50 16.80 -6.31
CA GLY A 153 6.73 16.37 -5.65
C GLY A 153 7.91 16.33 -6.62
N THR A 154 7.71 15.76 -7.81
CA THR A 154 8.74 15.71 -8.85
C THR A 154 9.08 17.12 -9.38
N PHE A 155 8.07 17.97 -9.58
CA PHE A 155 8.31 19.36 -9.99
C PHE A 155 9.12 20.14 -8.95
N LEU A 156 8.74 20.07 -7.68
CA LEU A 156 9.46 20.77 -6.59
C LEU A 156 10.89 20.23 -6.46
N TYR A 157 11.06 18.91 -6.53
CA TYR A 157 12.39 18.30 -6.46
C TYR A 157 13.31 18.79 -7.59
N THR A 158 12.81 18.77 -8.83
CA THR A 158 13.62 19.17 -10.01
C THR A 158 14.00 20.63 -10.02
N LYS A 159 13.18 21.50 -9.43
CA LYS A 159 13.43 22.96 -9.40
C LYS A 159 14.18 23.43 -8.16
N PHE A 160 13.92 22.81 -7.00
CA PHE A 160 14.34 23.35 -5.71
C PHE A 160 15.03 22.30 -4.80
N GLY A 161 15.12 21.02 -5.23
CA GLY A 161 15.77 19.95 -4.47
C GLY A 161 14.92 19.34 -3.35
N SER A 162 15.48 18.32 -2.68
CA SER A 162 14.79 17.51 -1.67
C SER A 162 14.38 18.29 -0.42
N LYS A 163 15.17 19.25 0.04
CA LYS A 163 14.86 20.09 1.22
C LYS A 163 13.54 20.84 1.05
N THR A 164 13.31 21.42 -0.13
CA THR A 164 12.05 22.13 -0.43
C THR A 164 10.86 21.17 -0.47
N VAL A 165 11.06 19.96 -0.97
CA VAL A 165 10.03 18.90 -0.95
C VAL A 165 9.63 18.56 0.49
N LEU A 166 10.61 18.33 1.38
CA LEU A 166 10.38 18.03 2.80
C LEU A 166 9.66 19.18 3.53
N ILE A 167 10.10 20.42 3.29
CA ILE A 167 9.46 21.61 3.89
C ILE A 167 8.01 21.75 3.42
N ALA A 168 7.75 21.62 2.11
CA ALA A 168 6.40 21.68 1.56
C ALA A 168 5.52 20.56 2.14
N GLU A 169 6.06 19.34 2.28
CA GLU A 169 5.35 18.22 2.87
C GLU A 169 5.02 18.45 4.34
N ILE A 170 5.93 19.03 5.14
CA ILE A 170 5.66 19.43 6.54
C ILE A 170 4.47 20.40 6.60
N PHE A 171 4.43 21.43 5.77
CA PHE A 171 3.31 22.39 5.75
C PHE A 171 1.98 21.72 5.36
N ILE A 172 1.98 20.82 4.38
CA ILE A 172 0.80 20.09 3.96
C ILE A 172 0.28 19.19 5.09
N ILE A 173 1.19 18.46 5.77
CA ILE A 173 0.78 17.55 6.85
C ILE A 173 0.36 18.35 8.08
N LEU A 174 1.00 19.48 8.38
CA LEU A 174 0.59 20.38 9.45
C LEU A 174 -0.84 20.91 9.20
N THR A 175 -1.14 21.31 7.96
CA THR A 175 -2.50 21.70 7.57
C THR A 175 -3.48 20.56 7.75
N SER A 176 -3.11 19.32 7.36
CA SER A 176 -3.91 18.12 7.62
C SER A 176 -4.15 17.90 9.12
N TYR A 177 -3.12 18.08 9.96
CA TYR A 177 -3.21 17.97 11.42
C TYR A 177 -4.19 19.00 12.00
N ILE A 178 -4.09 20.25 11.56
CA ILE A 178 -4.98 21.33 11.99
C ILE A 178 -6.43 21.00 11.61
N LEU A 179 -6.70 20.64 10.36
CA LEU A 179 -8.05 20.24 9.92
C LEU A 179 -8.58 19.04 10.71
N MET A 180 -7.74 18.02 10.94
CA MET A 180 -8.12 16.86 11.75
C MET A 180 -8.40 17.22 13.21
N SER A 181 -7.83 18.31 13.72
CA SER A 181 -8.12 18.78 15.09
C SER A 181 -9.53 19.34 15.26
N PHE A 182 -10.16 19.83 14.18
CA PHE A 182 -11.53 20.39 14.22
C PHE A 182 -12.63 19.32 14.08
N VAL A 183 -12.34 18.13 13.55
CA VAL A 183 -13.34 17.08 13.44
C VAL A 183 -13.82 16.60 14.83
N PRO A 184 -15.07 16.14 14.98
CA PRO A 184 -15.62 15.68 16.24
C PRO A 184 -14.81 14.55 16.88
N ASN A 185 -14.77 14.51 18.21
CA ASN A 185 -14.17 13.41 18.94
C ASN A 185 -15.25 12.48 19.46
N PHE A 186 -15.09 11.17 19.24
CA PHE A 186 -15.97 10.14 19.76
C PHE A 186 -15.34 9.45 20.96
N LYS A 187 -16.18 9.02 21.91
CA LYS A 187 -15.70 8.25 23.07
C LYS A 187 -15.06 6.95 22.58
N PRO A 188 -13.93 6.56 23.17
CA PRO A 188 -13.32 5.27 22.87
C PRO A 188 -14.28 4.13 23.23
N HIS A 189 -14.24 3.06 22.47
CA HIS A 189 -14.87 1.82 22.86
C HIS A 189 -14.05 1.23 24.00
N THR A 190 -14.55 1.38 25.24
CA THR A 190 -13.86 0.91 26.46
C THR A 190 -13.86 -0.63 26.49
N GLU A 191 -12.99 -1.23 25.70
CA GLU A 191 -12.79 -2.65 25.70
C GLU A 191 -11.53 -3.00 26.49
N LYS A 192 -11.70 -3.93 27.44
CA LYS A 192 -10.67 -4.32 28.39
C LYS A 192 -9.55 -5.12 27.68
N PHE A 193 -8.33 -5.13 28.24
CA PHE A 193 -7.17 -5.92 27.83
C PHE A 193 -7.49 -7.40 27.48
N GLN A 194 -8.52 -7.98 28.11
CA GLN A 194 -9.02 -9.30 27.76
C GLN A 194 -9.47 -9.43 26.29
N GLN A 195 -9.94 -8.34 25.69
CA GLN A 195 -10.42 -8.32 24.31
C GLN A 195 -9.25 -8.29 23.31
N PHE A 196 -8.14 -7.63 23.64
CA PHE A 196 -6.90 -7.69 22.84
C PHE A 196 -6.36 -9.12 22.74
N LYS A 197 -6.27 -9.83 23.90
CA LYS A 197 -5.87 -11.24 23.91
C LYS A 197 -6.85 -12.11 23.09
N LYS A 198 -8.14 -11.82 23.19
CA LYS A 198 -9.17 -12.51 22.41
C LYS A 198 -9.00 -12.26 20.89
N GLN A 199 -8.75 -11.02 20.46
CA GLN A 199 -8.50 -10.67 19.05
C GLN A 199 -7.28 -11.41 18.48
N ILE A 200 -6.15 -11.47 19.21
CA ILE A 200 -4.97 -12.24 18.79
C ILE A 200 -5.30 -13.74 18.67
N VAL A 201 -6.03 -14.31 19.66
CA VAL A 201 -6.43 -15.71 19.62
C VAL A 201 -7.38 -16.00 18.46
N GLU A 202 -8.34 -15.11 18.21
CA GLU A 202 -9.26 -15.24 17.08
C GLU A 202 -8.54 -15.12 15.73
N PHE A 203 -7.59 -14.18 15.60
CA PHE A 203 -6.74 -14.09 14.41
C PHE A 203 -5.94 -15.38 14.19
N ALA A 204 -5.31 -15.90 15.24
CA ALA A 204 -4.56 -17.16 15.15
C ALA A 204 -5.48 -18.34 14.78
N ARG A 205 -6.67 -18.44 15.39
CA ARG A 205 -7.68 -19.46 15.02
C ARG A 205 -8.11 -19.34 13.56
N THR A 206 -8.40 -18.13 13.11
CA THR A 206 -8.77 -17.89 11.70
C THR A 206 -7.63 -18.26 10.77
N THR A 207 -6.39 -17.93 11.10
CA THR A 207 -5.20 -18.31 10.32
C THR A 207 -5.05 -19.82 10.24
N ILE A 208 -5.24 -20.54 11.34
CA ILE A 208 -5.23 -22.01 11.39
C ILE A 208 -6.38 -22.58 10.57
N SER A 209 -7.59 -22.05 10.69
CA SER A 209 -8.75 -22.47 9.90
C SER A 209 -8.50 -22.32 8.39
N ILE A 210 -7.98 -21.16 7.98
CA ILE A 210 -7.58 -20.88 6.59
C ILE A 210 -6.51 -21.87 6.11
N SER A 211 -5.50 -22.17 6.95
CA SER A 211 -4.43 -23.11 6.58
C SER A 211 -4.93 -24.54 6.35
N LYS A 212 -6.01 -24.94 7.01
CA LYS A 212 -6.67 -26.25 6.86
C LYS A 212 -7.59 -26.28 5.63
N ASN A 213 -8.18 -25.17 5.22
CA ASN A 213 -9.01 -25.07 4.04
C ASN A 213 -8.12 -24.94 2.79
N LYS A 214 -7.98 -26.05 2.04
CA LYS A 214 -7.09 -26.12 0.87
C LYS A 214 -7.40 -25.06 -0.18
N ASN A 215 -8.66 -24.77 -0.47
CA ASN A 215 -9.06 -23.77 -1.45
C ASN A 215 -8.65 -22.36 -0.99
N LEU A 216 -9.08 -21.99 0.22
CA LEU A 216 -8.86 -20.64 0.77
C LEU A 216 -7.37 -20.33 0.95
N LYS A 217 -6.60 -21.31 1.44
CA LYS A 217 -5.14 -21.20 1.65
C LYS A 217 -4.41 -20.77 0.37
N TYR A 218 -4.60 -21.51 -0.72
CA TYR A 218 -3.86 -21.21 -1.95
C TYR A 218 -4.28 -19.91 -2.60
N HIS A 219 -5.55 -19.54 -2.49
CA HIS A 219 -6.02 -18.25 -2.97
C HIS A 219 -5.40 -17.07 -2.19
N ILE A 220 -5.25 -17.17 -0.86
CA ILE A 220 -4.61 -16.13 -0.05
C ILE A 220 -3.11 -16.04 -0.36
N LEU A 221 -2.42 -17.20 -0.47
CA LEU A 221 -1.01 -17.22 -0.86
C LEU A 221 -0.79 -16.59 -2.24
N TYR A 222 -1.68 -16.88 -3.20
CA TYR A 222 -1.65 -16.27 -4.53
C TYR A 222 -1.82 -14.75 -4.49
N SER A 223 -2.83 -14.27 -3.77
CA SER A 223 -3.06 -12.83 -3.58
C SER A 223 -1.86 -12.15 -2.93
N GLY A 224 -1.26 -12.77 -1.91
CA GLY A 224 -0.07 -12.26 -1.23
C GLY A 224 1.12 -12.15 -2.17
N LEU A 225 1.39 -13.19 -2.94
CA LEU A 225 2.48 -13.24 -3.92
C LEU A 225 2.34 -12.12 -4.97
N LEU A 226 1.16 -11.98 -5.58
CA LEU A 226 0.92 -10.95 -6.58
C LEU A 226 1.01 -9.52 -6.00
N THR A 227 0.56 -9.32 -4.76
CA THR A 227 0.68 -8.03 -4.09
C THR A 227 2.13 -7.66 -3.84
N ALA A 228 2.96 -8.61 -3.39
CA ALA A 228 4.39 -8.38 -3.19
C ALA A 228 5.10 -8.01 -4.51
N LEU A 229 4.76 -8.69 -5.60
CA LEU A 229 5.29 -8.36 -6.93
C LEU A 229 4.84 -6.98 -7.42
N SER A 230 3.58 -6.60 -7.18
CA SER A 230 3.10 -5.26 -7.54
C SER A 230 3.88 -4.17 -6.80
N ILE A 231 4.21 -4.40 -5.54
CA ILE A 231 5.03 -3.49 -4.74
C ILE A 231 6.46 -3.44 -5.31
N LEU A 232 7.06 -4.60 -5.58
CA LEU A 232 8.38 -4.69 -6.18
C LEU A 232 8.45 -3.94 -7.53
N PHE A 233 7.48 -4.16 -8.41
CA PHE A 233 7.41 -3.48 -9.71
C PHE A 233 7.30 -1.96 -9.53
N ALA A 234 6.43 -1.49 -8.63
CA ALA A 234 6.27 -0.06 -8.38
C ALA A 234 7.54 0.59 -7.81
N LEU A 235 8.25 -0.08 -6.90
CA LEU A 235 9.53 0.41 -6.35
C LEU A 235 10.65 0.41 -7.37
N SER A 236 10.55 -0.43 -8.40
CA SER A 236 11.55 -0.53 -9.46
C SER A 236 11.48 0.61 -10.49
N PHE A 237 10.41 1.40 -10.52
CA PHE A 237 10.26 2.46 -11.53
C PHE A 237 11.39 3.47 -11.47
N GLN A 238 11.78 3.94 -10.30
CA GLN A 238 12.86 4.93 -10.16
C GLN A 238 14.23 4.36 -10.58
N PRO A 239 14.68 3.18 -10.10
CA PRO A 239 15.92 2.58 -10.57
C PRO A 239 15.93 2.32 -12.08
N LEU A 240 14.83 1.86 -12.66
CA LEU A 240 14.73 1.61 -14.11
C LEU A 240 14.79 2.89 -14.93
N MET A 241 14.13 3.97 -14.48
CA MET A 241 14.20 5.27 -15.11
C MET A 241 15.60 5.88 -15.04
N GLN A 242 16.30 5.74 -13.90
CA GLN A 242 17.69 6.17 -13.78
C GLN A 242 18.62 5.39 -14.73
N ASN A 243 18.49 4.06 -14.78
CA ASN A 243 19.28 3.23 -15.66
C ASN A 243 19.09 3.59 -17.16
N ALA A 244 17.89 4.00 -17.54
CA ALA A 244 17.56 4.43 -18.89
C ALA A 244 17.78 5.94 -19.13
N LEU A 245 18.43 6.66 -18.19
CA LEU A 245 18.71 8.10 -18.24
C LEU A 245 17.46 8.95 -18.51
N VAL A 246 16.30 8.52 -18.02
CA VAL A 246 15.04 9.27 -18.10
C VAL A 246 15.15 10.53 -17.26
N PRO A 247 14.78 11.71 -17.79
CA PRO A 247 14.79 12.96 -17.00
C PRO A 247 13.93 12.84 -15.74
N VAL A 248 14.43 13.33 -14.60
CA VAL A 248 13.73 13.26 -13.31
C VAL A 248 12.33 13.86 -13.37
N ALA A 249 12.12 14.90 -14.19
CA ALA A 249 10.81 15.51 -14.40
C ALA A 249 9.73 14.51 -14.87
N MET A 250 10.13 13.40 -15.50
CA MET A 250 9.20 12.35 -15.95
C MET A 250 8.87 11.30 -14.89
N PHE A 251 9.58 11.27 -13.77
CA PHE A 251 9.32 10.32 -12.67
C PHE A 251 7.91 10.48 -12.11
N GLY A 252 7.47 11.73 -11.98
CA GLY A 252 6.11 12.05 -11.53
C GLY A 252 5.03 11.55 -12.48
N LEU A 253 5.27 11.56 -13.79
CA LEU A 253 4.32 11.05 -14.77
C LEU A 253 4.09 9.54 -14.62
N VAL A 254 5.16 8.76 -14.46
CA VAL A 254 5.05 7.30 -14.26
C VAL A 254 4.37 6.99 -12.92
N ALA A 255 4.72 7.71 -11.86
CA ALA A 255 4.07 7.56 -10.56
C ALA A 255 2.58 7.96 -10.62
N PHE A 256 2.24 9.04 -11.33
CA PHE A 256 0.85 9.45 -11.60
C PHE A 256 0.07 8.34 -12.34
N CYS A 257 0.65 7.74 -13.38
CA CYS A 257 0.03 6.63 -14.10
C CYS A 257 -0.20 5.42 -13.17
N ASN A 258 0.77 5.08 -12.31
CA ASN A 258 0.63 3.99 -11.35
C ASN A 258 -0.54 4.23 -10.36
N HIS A 259 -0.66 5.42 -9.79
CA HIS A 259 -1.77 5.76 -8.91
C HIS A 259 -3.10 5.90 -9.66
N GLY A 260 -3.08 6.43 -10.88
CA GLY A 260 -4.25 6.56 -11.75
C GLY A 260 -4.85 5.21 -12.14
N THR A 261 -4.03 4.26 -12.57
CA THR A 261 -4.49 2.91 -12.94
C THR A 261 -5.08 2.17 -11.72
N ARG A 262 -4.51 2.34 -10.53
CA ARG A 262 -5.05 1.79 -9.27
C ARG A 262 -6.39 2.43 -8.88
N ALA A 263 -6.53 3.74 -9.05
CA ALA A 263 -7.80 4.43 -8.79
C ALA A 263 -8.90 3.95 -9.76
N LEU A 264 -8.59 3.84 -11.05
CA LEU A 264 -9.51 3.30 -12.06
C LEU A 264 -9.88 1.84 -11.76
N ALA A 265 -8.91 1.02 -11.35
CA ALA A 265 -9.15 -0.36 -10.95
C ALA A 265 -10.22 -0.49 -9.86
N GLY A 266 -10.20 0.38 -8.86
CA GLY A 266 -11.22 0.42 -7.80
C GLY A 266 -12.64 0.71 -8.32
N ILE A 267 -12.75 1.61 -9.31
CA ILE A 267 -14.05 1.97 -9.92
C ILE A 267 -14.59 0.83 -10.80
N PHE A 268 -13.72 0.24 -11.61
CA PHE A 268 -14.13 -0.77 -12.60
C PHE A 268 -14.31 -2.17 -12.04
N ALA A 269 -13.64 -2.52 -10.94
CA ALA A 269 -13.73 -3.84 -10.32
C ALA A 269 -15.18 -4.26 -10.04
N GLY A 270 -16.00 -3.35 -9.50
CA GLY A 270 -17.40 -3.64 -9.17
C GLY A 270 -18.32 -3.78 -10.38
N LYS A 271 -18.01 -3.11 -11.50
CA LYS A 271 -18.89 -3.07 -12.68
C LYS A 271 -18.59 -4.20 -13.68
N TRP A 272 -17.31 -4.42 -13.97
CA TRP A 272 -16.91 -5.28 -15.11
C TRP A 272 -16.71 -6.74 -14.73
N LEU A 273 -16.33 -7.01 -13.49
CA LEU A 273 -15.89 -8.35 -13.12
C LEU A 273 -16.89 -9.07 -12.19
N ARG A 274 -18.06 -8.49 -11.94
CA ARG A 274 -19.08 -9.08 -11.05
C ARG A 274 -19.47 -10.52 -11.42
N ASN A 275 -19.42 -10.85 -12.71
CA ASN A 275 -19.85 -12.15 -13.23
C ASN A 275 -18.69 -13.11 -13.59
N PHE A 276 -17.42 -12.68 -13.44
CA PHE A 276 -16.28 -13.52 -13.79
C PHE A 276 -15.99 -14.56 -12.70
N ASP A 277 -15.71 -15.78 -13.13
CA ASP A 277 -15.20 -16.83 -12.26
C ASP A 277 -13.73 -16.56 -11.92
N ILE A 278 -13.43 -16.49 -10.62
CA ILE A 278 -12.07 -16.20 -10.12
C ILE A 278 -11.07 -17.25 -10.60
N GLN A 279 -11.47 -18.51 -10.64
CA GLN A 279 -10.57 -19.61 -11.01
C GLN A 279 -10.07 -19.46 -12.45
N LYS A 280 -10.92 -18.95 -13.35
CA LYS A 280 -10.56 -18.69 -14.76
C LYS A 280 -9.60 -17.51 -14.92
N LEU A 281 -9.49 -16.63 -13.92
CA LEU A 281 -8.61 -15.46 -13.96
C LEU A 281 -7.21 -15.74 -13.38
N VAL A 282 -7.02 -16.82 -12.63
CA VAL A 282 -5.73 -17.14 -12.00
C VAL A 282 -4.62 -17.32 -13.03
N VAL A 283 -4.85 -18.13 -14.06
CA VAL A 283 -3.83 -18.40 -15.10
C VAL A 283 -3.51 -17.17 -15.95
N PRO A 284 -4.50 -16.44 -16.51
CA PRO A 284 -4.22 -15.21 -17.26
C PRO A 284 -3.47 -14.16 -16.44
N LEU A 285 -3.82 -13.99 -15.17
CA LEU A 285 -3.14 -13.04 -14.32
C LEU A 285 -1.69 -13.46 -14.01
N PHE A 286 -1.44 -14.74 -13.83
CA PHE A 286 -0.09 -15.27 -13.67
C PHE A 286 0.77 -14.99 -14.93
N ALA A 287 0.21 -15.27 -16.13
CA ALA A 287 0.87 -14.98 -17.40
C ALA A 287 1.14 -13.47 -17.57
N LEU A 288 0.22 -12.61 -17.13
CA LEU A 288 0.39 -11.16 -17.18
C LEU A 288 1.59 -10.68 -16.32
N TYR A 289 1.84 -11.32 -15.18
CA TYR A 289 3.02 -11.00 -14.36
C TYR A 289 4.33 -11.48 -15.00
N ILE A 290 4.34 -12.63 -15.66
CA ILE A 290 5.50 -13.08 -16.45
C ILE A 290 5.80 -12.06 -17.56
N LEU A 291 4.75 -11.58 -18.24
CA LEU A 291 4.89 -10.48 -19.21
C LEU A 291 5.48 -9.22 -18.57
N GLY A 292 5.05 -8.86 -17.34
CA GLY A 292 5.59 -7.74 -16.57
C GLY A 292 7.10 -7.85 -16.35
N PHE A 293 7.61 -9.03 -15.98
CA PHE A 293 9.05 -9.27 -15.91
C PHE A 293 9.74 -9.10 -17.26
N GLY A 294 9.16 -9.62 -18.36
CA GLY A 294 9.67 -9.43 -19.71
C GLY A 294 9.77 -7.95 -20.08
N ILE A 295 8.79 -7.14 -19.68
CA ILE A 295 8.81 -5.68 -19.88
C ILE A 295 9.95 -5.04 -19.05
N ILE A 296 10.14 -5.45 -17.78
CA ILE A 296 11.26 -4.97 -16.95
C ILE A 296 12.59 -5.27 -17.61
N PHE A 297 12.84 -6.51 -18.07
CA PHE A 297 14.07 -6.86 -18.76
C PHE A 297 14.28 -6.04 -20.03
N LYS A 298 13.21 -5.76 -20.77
CA LYS A 298 13.28 -4.91 -21.96
C LYS A 298 13.67 -3.46 -21.60
N THR A 299 13.27 -2.93 -20.44
CA THR A 299 13.66 -1.58 -20.04
C THR A 299 15.17 -1.45 -19.79
N PHE A 300 15.85 -2.50 -19.34
CA PHE A 300 17.32 -2.49 -19.17
C PHE A 300 18.09 -2.36 -20.50
N THR A 301 17.53 -2.85 -21.58
CA THR A 301 18.16 -2.78 -22.92
C THR A 301 17.68 -1.59 -23.73
N CYS A 302 16.66 -0.86 -23.26
CA CYS A 302 16.06 0.25 -23.98
C CYS A 302 16.86 1.54 -23.73
N LYS A 303 17.32 2.19 -24.82
CA LYS A 303 18.03 3.48 -24.77
C LYS A 303 17.12 4.68 -25.02
N SER A 304 15.87 4.45 -25.38
CA SER A 304 14.90 5.51 -25.67
C SER A 304 14.08 5.86 -24.43
N THR A 305 14.10 7.11 -24.02
CA THR A 305 13.29 7.64 -22.92
C THR A 305 11.80 7.39 -23.13
N VAL A 306 11.29 7.66 -24.34
CA VAL A 306 9.87 7.47 -24.68
C VAL A 306 9.48 6.00 -24.58
N ALA A 307 10.31 5.10 -25.16
CA ALA A 307 10.04 3.67 -25.08
C ALA A 307 10.10 3.15 -23.63
N THR A 308 11.05 3.61 -22.82
CA THR A 308 11.13 3.24 -21.39
C THR A 308 9.89 3.68 -20.63
N ILE A 309 9.46 4.93 -20.78
CA ILE A 309 8.23 5.43 -20.13
C ILE A 309 7.03 4.60 -20.58
N SER A 310 6.89 4.30 -21.88
CA SER A 310 5.79 3.50 -22.41
C SER A 310 5.76 2.08 -21.79
N LEU A 311 6.93 1.44 -21.68
CA LEU A 311 7.06 0.13 -21.02
C LEU A 311 6.67 0.19 -19.52
N LEU A 312 7.08 1.23 -18.82
CA LEU A 312 6.71 1.42 -17.41
C LEU A 312 5.21 1.70 -17.23
N VAL A 313 4.59 2.43 -18.14
CA VAL A 313 3.13 2.62 -18.16
C VAL A 313 2.40 1.29 -18.37
N LEU A 314 2.91 0.39 -19.19
CA LEU A 314 2.36 -0.97 -19.32
C LEU A 314 2.43 -1.74 -18.00
N ILE A 315 3.53 -1.61 -17.25
CA ILE A 315 3.62 -2.21 -15.90
C ILE A 315 2.59 -1.59 -14.95
N CYS A 316 2.32 -0.29 -15.02
CA CYS A 316 1.26 0.35 -14.23
C CYS A 316 -0.11 -0.25 -14.54
N ILE A 317 -0.39 -0.56 -15.81
CA ILE A 317 -1.64 -1.23 -16.22
C ILE A 317 -1.72 -2.63 -15.61
N ILE A 318 -0.63 -3.40 -15.64
CA ILE A 318 -0.55 -4.73 -15.01
C ILE A 318 -0.88 -4.64 -13.51
N ILE A 319 -0.30 -3.68 -12.80
CA ILE A 319 -0.57 -3.43 -11.38
C ILE A 319 -2.04 -3.04 -11.16
N GLY A 320 -2.63 -2.23 -12.04
CA GLY A 320 -4.04 -1.88 -11.99
C GLY A 320 -4.96 -3.10 -12.18
N ILE A 321 -4.70 -3.93 -13.15
CA ILE A 321 -5.45 -5.19 -13.39
C ILE A 321 -5.33 -6.12 -12.19
N GLN A 322 -4.15 -6.25 -11.60
CA GLN A 322 -3.94 -7.04 -10.39
C GLN A 322 -4.79 -6.53 -9.21
N LEU A 323 -4.88 -5.22 -9.03
CA LEU A 323 -5.70 -4.65 -7.97
C LEU A 323 -7.19 -4.95 -8.19
N MET A 324 -7.70 -4.82 -9.43
CA MET A 324 -9.05 -5.23 -9.78
C MET A 324 -9.32 -6.69 -9.41
N PHE A 325 -8.38 -7.57 -9.76
CA PHE A 325 -8.45 -8.99 -9.41
C PHE A 325 -8.47 -9.19 -7.89
N THR A 326 -7.60 -8.51 -7.15
CA THR A 326 -7.53 -8.64 -5.68
C THR A 326 -8.86 -8.22 -5.03
N ILE A 327 -9.46 -7.11 -5.47
CA ILE A 327 -10.75 -6.63 -4.94
C ILE A 327 -11.85 -7.68 -5.14
N LEU A 328 -11.93 -8.27 -6.33
CA LEU A 328 -12.90 -9.32 -6.62
C LEU A 328 -12.62 -10.60 -5.84
N HIS A 329 -11.36 -11.00 -5.84
CA HIS A 329 -10.89 -12.20 -5.17
C HIS A 329 -11.27 -12.17 -3.68
N VAL A 330 -10.92 -11.09 -2.99
CA VAL A 330 -11.27 -10.90 -1.58
C VAL A 330 -12.78 -10.89 -1.38
N SER A 331 -13.54 -10.21 -2.26
CA SER A 331 -15.01 -10.16 -2.14
C SER A 331 -15.67 -11.54 -2.25
N ARG A 332 -15.05 -12.47 -2.99
CA ARG A 332 -15.54 -13.84 -3.14
C ARG A 332 -15.07 -14.79 -2.04
N LEU A 333 -13.88 -14.57 -1.51
CA LEU A 333 -13.39 -15.33 -0.35
C LEU A 333 -14.31 -15.17 0.86
N HIS A 334 -15.02 -14.05 0.97
CA HIS A 334 -16.04 -13.86 2.01
C HIS A 334 -17.20 -14.89 1.98
N LYS A 335 -17.39 -15.60 0.86
CA LYS A 335 -18.39 -16.68 0.78
C LYS A 335 -17.96 -17.97 1.50
N PHE A 336 -16.67 -18.15 1.72
CA PHE A 336 -16.09 -19.33 2.36
C PHE A 336 -15.95 -19.19 3.89
N VAL A 337 -16.33 -18.03 4.45
CA VAL A 337 -16.22 -17.73 5.88
C VAL A 337 -17.53 -17.16 6.41
N THR A 338 -17.77 -17.34 7.70
CA THR A 338 -18.94 -16.76 8.38
C THR A 338 -18.84 -15.23 8.45
N ILE A 339 -19.97 -14.56 8.69
CA ILE A 339 -20.01 -13.09 8.77
C ILE A 339 -19.01 -12.58 9.82
N ASN A 340 -18.88 -13.25 10.95
CA ASN A 340 -17.99 -12.89 12.06
C ASN A 340 -16.49 -13.05 11.71
N GLU A 341 -16.16 -13.94 10.76
CA GLU A 341 -14.77 -14.20 10.36
C GLU A 341 -14.28 -13.32 9.20
N ARG A 342 -15.17 -12.54 8.56
CA ARG A 342 -14.82 -11.72 7.37
C ARG A 342 -13.73 -10.70 7.67
N GLY A 343 -13.79 -10.03 8.82
CA GLY A 343 -12.77 -9.07 9.25
C GLY A 343 -11.40 -9.73 9.44
N ASN A 344 -11.39 -10.90 10.11
CA ASN A 344 -10.18 -11.67 10.33
C ASN A 344 -9.59 -12.22 9.04
N LEU A 345 -10.43 -12.62 8.06
CA LEU A 345 -9.97 -13.04 6.73
C LEU A 345 -9.20 -11.93 6.01
N LEU A 346 -9.73 -10.70 6.03
CA LEU A 346 -9.06 -9.54 5.46
C LEU A 346 -7.73 -9.25 6.17
N ALA A 347 -7.73 -9.31 7.50
CA ALA A 347 -6.52 -9.12 8.30
C ALA A 347 -5.45 -10.18 7.96
N VAL A 348 -5.83 -11.46 7.84
CA VAL A 348 -4.91 -12.54 7.42
C VAL A 348 -4.39 -12.33 6.01
N ASN A 349 -5.25 -11.94 5.07
CA ASN A 349 -4.82 -11.65 3.69
C ASN A 349 -3.82 -10.49 3.64
N ASN A 350 -4.07 -9.41 4.37
CA ASN A 350 -3.16 -8.27 4.44
C ASN A 350 -1.84 -8.63 5.14
N PHE A 351 -1.90 -9.40 6.23
CA PHE A 351 -0.72 -9.89 6.93
C PHE A 351 0.18 -10.72 6.00
N ILE A 352 -0.39 -11.70 5.28
CA ILE A 352 0.36 -12.53 4.35
C ILE A 352 0.94 -11.69 3.20
N SER A 353 0.17 -10.78 2.64
CA SER A 353 0.63 -9.91 1.55
C SER A 353 1.79 -9.01 1.96
N ARG A 354 1.72 -8.40 3.15
CA ARG A 354 2.81 -7.58 3.71
C ARG A 354 4.03 -8.44 4.07
N THR A 355 3.82 -9.67 4.55
CA THR A 355 4.91 -10.61 4.87
C THR A 355 5.68 -10.99 3.60
N PHE A 356 5.00 -11.34 2.52
CA PHE A 356 5.66 -11.61 1.24
C PHE A 356 6.43 -10.37 0.75
N ALA A 357 5.83 -9.18 0.83
CA ALA A 357 6.50 -7.94 0.44
C ALA A 357 7.75 -7.68 1.30
N ALA A 358 7.64 -7.78 2.63
CA ALA A 358 8.76 -7.60 3.55
C ALA A 358 9.90 -8.58 3.27
N ILE A 359 9.60 -9.87 3.12
CA ILE A 359 10.61 -10.90 2.81
C ILE A 359 11.29 -10.59 1.48
N THR A 360 10.53 -10.34 0.42
CA THR A 360 11.08 -10.06 -0.91
C THR A 360 11.99 -8.84 -0.89
N LEU A 361 11.58 -7.77 -0.23
CA LEU A 361 12.30 -6.50 -0.19
C LEU A 361 13.52 -6.55 0.75
N ILE A 362 13.43 -7.22 1.91
CA ILE A 362 14.57 -7.37 2.81
C ILE A 362 15.64 -8.25 2.18
N THR A 363 15.24 -9.36 1.59
CA THR A 363 16.19 -10.29 0.96
C THR A 363 16.82 -9.70 -0.31
N SER A 364 16.16 -8.76 -0.99
CA SER A 364 16.70 -8.07 -2.17
C SER A 364 18.08 -7.45 -1.90
N ARG A 365 18.33 -6.95 -0.67
CA ARG A 365 19.64 -6.39 -0.30
C ARG A 365 20.78 -7.39 -0.50
N LEU A 366 20.58 -8.67 -0.11
CA LEU A 366 21.60 -9.71 -0.22
C LEU A 366 21.96 -10.01 -1.68
N PHE A 367 20.98 -9.92 -2.58
CA PHE A 367 21.18 -10.14 -4.01
C PHE A 367 21.78 -8.91 -4.68
N LEU A 368 21.29 -7.71 -4.36
CA LEU A 368 21.76 -6.46 -4.96
C LEU A 368 23.20 -6.12 -4.60
N ASP A 369 23.68 -6.57 -3.44
CA ASP A 369 25.11 -6.44 -3.05
C ASP A 369 26.03 -7.31 -3.92
N LYS A 370 25.55 -8.44 -4.41
CA LYS A 370 26.39 -9.45 -5.09
C LYS A 370 26.19 -9.51 -6.59
N MET A 371 24.97 -9.23 -7.07
CA MET A 371 24.54 -9.60 -8.42
C MET A 371 24.02 -8.44 -9.27
N GLY A 372 23.71 -7.29 -8.66
CA GLY A 372 23.09 -6.17 -9.38
C GLY A 372 21.58 -6.35 -9.64
N LEU A 373 20.97 -5.29 -10.22
CA LEU A 373 19.51 -5.18 -10.33
C LEU A 373 18.91 -6.19 -11.32
N ILE A 374 19.56 -6.44 -12.45
CA ILE A 374 19.06 -7.38 -13.48
C ILE A 374 18.98 -8.80 -12.92
N GLN A 375 20.09 -9.28 -12.35
CA GLN A 375 20.16 -10.62 -11.78
C GLN A 375 19.20 -10.81 -10.61
N PHE A 376 18.98 -9.75 -9.81
CA PHE A 376 17.95 -9.77 -8.78
C PHE A 376 16.56 -10.04 -9.38
N PHE A 377 16.21 -9.41 -10.51
CA PHE A 377 14.93 -9.68 -11.17
C PHE A 377 14.86 -11.07 -11.80
N GLU A 378 15.98 -11.60 -12.31
CA GLU A 378 16.05 -12.97 -12.83
C GLU A 378 15.77 -14.00 -11.73
N VAL A 379 16.43 -13.86 -10.56
CA VAL A 379 16.19 -14.73 -9.40
C VAL A 379 14.74 -14.59 -8.91
N THR A 380 14.23 -13.38 -8.84
CA THR A 380 12.86 -13.13 -8.42
C THR A 380 11.86 -13.77 -9.38
N LEU A 381 12.10 -13.68 -10.70
CA LEU A 381 11.28 -14.35 -11.71
C LEU A 381 11.31 -15.87 -11.53
N ALA A 382 12.48 -16.46 -11.33
CA ALA A 382 12.62 -17.91 -11.14
C ALA A 382 11.83 -18.38 -9.91
N VAL A 383 11.98 -17.70 -8.77
CA VAL A 383 11.22 -17.97 -7.54
C VAL A 383 9.72 -17.81 -7.78
N PHE A 384 9.31 -16.72 -8.45
CA PHE A 384 7.90 -16.47 -8.77
C PHE A 384 7.33 -17.57 -9.66
N VAL A 385 8.03 -17.99 -10.71
CA VAL A 385 7.56 -19.04 -11.62
C VAL A 385 7.41 -20.36 -10.87
N ILE A 386 8.41 -20.79 -10.12
CA ILE A 386 8.38 -22.06 -9.38
C ILE A 386 7.24 -22.05 -8.35
N PHE A 387 7.20 -21.05 -7.50
CA PHE A 387 6.23 -20.96 -6.41
C PHE A 387 4.82 -20.64 -6.94
N GLY A 388 4.72 -19.76 -7.93
CA GLY A 388 3.47 -19.37 -8.56
C GLY A 388 2.83 -20.52 -9.34
N LEU A 389 3.59 -21.28 -10.13
CA LEU A 389 3.08 -22.49 -10.83
C LEU A 389 2.56 -23.53 -9.84
N TYR A 390 3.27 -23.74 -8.74
CA TYR A 390 2.81 -24.64 -7.69
C TYR A 390 1.45 -24.20 -7.12
N ILE A 391 1.30 -22.91 -6.81
CA ILE A 391 0.04 -22.37 -6.28
C ILE A 391 -1.07 -22.44 -7.32
N VAL A 392 -0.82 -22.03 -8.57
CA VAL A 392 -1.79 -22.10 -9.68
C VAL A 392 -2.27 -23.53 -9.90
N PHE A 393 -1.36 -24.51 -9.96
CA PHE A 393 -1.69 -25.92 -10.08
C PHE A 393 -2.60 -26.40 -8.93
N LYS A 394 -2.32 -25.96 -7.69
CA LYS A 394 -3.17 -26.34 -6.54
C LYS A 394 -4.55 -25.71 -6.61
N ILE A 395 -4.66 -24.45 -7.05
CA ILE A 395 -5.96 -23.77 -7.20
C ILE A 395 -6.80 -24.46 -8.28
N THR A 396 -6.23 -24.74 -9.46
CA THR A 396 -6.96 -25.39 -10.55
C THR A 396 -7.45 -26.80 -10.17
N LYS A 397 -6.59 -27.61 -9.53
CA LYS A 397 -6.96 -28.96 -9.08
C LYS A 397 -8.02 -28.98 -7.97
N THR A 398 -8.08 -27.94 -7.13
CA THR A 398 -9.09 -27.87 -6.06
C THR A 398 -10.43 -27.34 -6.57
N GLY A 399 -10.42 -26.52 -7.64
CA GLY A 399 -11.61 -25.98 -8.28
C GLY A 399 -12.43 -26.99 -9.09
N GLU A 400 -11.79 -28.03 -9.62
CA GLU A 400 -12.49 -29.09 -10.32
C GLU A 400 -13.32 -30.02 -9.39
N LYS A 401 -13.14 -29.89 -8.06
CA LYS A 401 -13.80 -30.70 -7.04
C LYS A 401 -14.90 -29.96 -6.26
N ALA A 402 -15.15 -28.68 -6.57
CA ALA A 402 -16.18 -27.86 -5.96
C ALA A 402 -17.31 -27.54 -6.95
#